data_dc2b0acbc829abc335122cdfe744657d
#
_entry.id   dc2b0acbc829abc335122cdfe744657d
#
_cell.length_a   1.000
_cell.length_b   1.000
_cell.length_c   1.000
_cell.angle_alpha   90.00
_cell.angle_beta   90.00
_cell.angle_gamma   90.00
#
_symmetry.space_group_name_H-M   'P 1'
#
loop_
_entity.id
_entity.type
_entity.pdbx_description
1 polymer ?
#
loop_
_entity_poly.entity_id
_entity_poly.type
_entity_poly.pdbx_seq_one_letter_code
_entity_poly.pdbx_strand_id
1 'polypeptide(L)'
;VVCLKRISLSRHLPIAIAAASFLILSLAPHPALYAQTSSSSSSSSNPGSPTVEQPRPRIAQPEAGGSAITLETSEPLYYVAAALNACGYDAGLAESNPIRQKVRDEINEELAASAPARDARDAVCTFIREHALNDPSRSLAQYVSLALYLGPPPMLTPTVDESDLPPDATQVVEILPLLRTFAEAVRLDALWFEHHPEYEGLIDRIHDPLTRMVLSTNIYLRLPASGYEGRRFLVLLEPMLSPAATNARIYGDDYVVVVSPAAQPPASVPMDLIRHTYLHFTIEPMVYASPGAMDRLLPLLKSVQDAPLEFNYKSNIDLLLTECLIKAVEAHTMDVGIPVPAKPNAVKDRSDFDRYQAEMTVYDRQAEAVRHKAVDLDMRQGWVLVDYFYGKLGAMEKEGSSLKDNVGQMVYGMDVDHERHHDEQIAFLPEGSGGDLVLRDPVERAPRALTGLDLAEAKLMKGDLDGADELAEAALKTNPANAEAHYVLGRIGLMEGNPDEALDHLTQTVHLSRDPRTIAWAHIYLGRMYDIARDPNNPDEILPQRDKAIAEYQAALANRDSQPDTKAAAEKGVKQPFTLPKRAATSDEPGDSKELDPSGKAEKESYRPTPPQ
;
A
#
# COMPACT_ATOMS: atom_id res chain seq x y z
N VAL A 1 -35.17 0.59 -53.08
CA VAL A 1 -34.89 0.62 -54.53
C VAL A 1 -33.43 0.21 -54.69
N VAL A 2 -33.24 -1.08 -55.09
CA VAL A 2 -32.36 -1.59 -56.20
C VAL A 2 -30.85 -1.32 -56.00
N CYS A 3 -29.89 -2.24 -56.16
CA CYS A 3 -29.81 -3.59 -56.69
C CYS A 3 -28.45 -4.20 -56.37
N LEU A 4 -28.46 -5.49 -56.22
CA LEU A 4 -27.39 -6.46 -56.26
C LEU A 4 -26.31 -6.25 -57.33
N LYS A 5 -25.04 -6.67 -57.04
CA LYS A 5 -24.34 -7.63 -57.91
C LYS A 5 -23.25 -8.42 -57.18
N ARG A 6 -23.46 -9.73 -57.09
CA ARG A 6 -22.45 -10.79 -56.96
C ARG A 6 -21.62 -10.90 -58.22
N ILE A 7 -20.34 -11.20 -58.12
CA ILE A 7 -19.62 -12.04 -59.10
C ILE A 7 -18.66 -12.97 -58.32
N SER A 8 -18.84 -14.25 -58.57
CA SER A 8 -18.08 -15.43 -58.19
C SER A 8 -17.17 -15.83 -59.38
N LEU A 9 -16.05 -16.51 -59.10
CA LEU A 9 -15.39 -17.64 -59.82
C LEU A 9 -13.90 -17.65 -59.43
N SER A 10 -13.38 -18.60 -58.74
CA SER A 10 -13.11 -20.04 -58.88
C SER A 10 -11.80 -20.38 -59.63
N ARG A 11 -11.06 -21.34 -59.01
CA ARG A 11 -10.09 -22.33 -59.57
C ARG A 11 -8.64 -21.86 -59.70
N HIS A 12 -7.56 -22.58 -59.38
CA HIS A 12 -7.27 -24.03 -59.21
C HIS A 12 -5.92 -24.19 -58.50
N LEU A 13 -5.76 -25.27 -57.73
CA LEU A 13 -4.52 -25.98 -57.38
C LEU A 13 -3.90 -26.60 -58.69
N PRO A 14 -2.60 -27.08 -58.73
CA PRO A 14 -2.09 -28.15 -57.86
C PRO A 14 -0.56 -28.17 -57.54
N ILE A 15 -0.22 -28.85 -56.41
CA ILE A 15 0.72 -29.97 -56.21
C ILE A 15 2.15 -29.88 -56.81
N ALA A 16 3.18 -29.96 -55.95
CA ALA A 16 4.28 -30.91 -56.16
C ALA A 16 5.03 -31.22 -54.84
N ILE A 17 5.09 -32.49 -54.56
CA ILE A 17 5.81 -33.23 -53.55
C ILE A 17 7.31 -33.26 -53.91
N ALA A 18 8.20 -33.14 -52.93
CA ALA A 18 9.47 -33.85 -52.96
C ALA A 18 9.99 -34.10 -51.52
N ALA A 19 9.94 -35.35 -51.15
CA ALA A 19 10.63 -35.93 -50.00
C ALA A 19 12.11 -36.14 -50.34
N ALA A 20 12.98 -35.90 -49.37
CA ALA A 20 14.30 -36.52 -49.32
C ALA A 20 14.69 -36.74 -47.86
N SER A 21 14.59 -38.01 -47.49
CA SER A 21 15.19 -38.58 -46.28
C SER A 21 16.70 -38.65 -46.43
N PHE A 22 17.48 -38.34 -45.41
CA PHE A 22 18.79 -38.90 -45.18
C PHE A 22 19.02 -39.13 -43.67
N LEU A 23 19.12 -40.42 -43.35
CA LEU A 23 19.67 -41.02 -42.13
C LEU A 23 21.19 -40.88 -42.20
N ILE A 24 21.86 -40.74 -41.05
CA ILE A 24 23.12 -41.37 -40.65
C ILE A 24 23.46 -40.88 -39.23
N LEU A 25 23.33 -41.72 -38.26
CA LEU A 25 24.29 -42.49 -37.44
C LEU A 25 25.18 -41.71 -36.44
N SER A 26 24.81 -41.90 -35.17
CA SER A 26 25.61 -42.18 -33.97
C SER A 26 27.10 -41.85 -33.97
N LEU A 27 27.50 -41.16 -32.90
CA LEU A 27 28.68 -41.53 -32.04
C LEU A 27 28.67 -40.67 -30.77
N ALA A 28 28.41 -41.33 -29.63
CA ALA A 28 28.85 -40.83 -28.32
C ALA A 28 30.32 -41.19 -28.12
N PRO A 29 31.03 -40.47 -27.30
CA PRO A 29 31.63 -41.16 -26.16
C PRO A 29 31.47 -40.47 -24.82
N HIS A 30 31.46 -41.28 -23.83
CA HIS A 30 31.39 -41.11 -22.39
C HIS A 30 32.71 -40.56 -21.79
N PRO A 31 32.86 -40.54 -20.46
CA PRO A 31 33.02 -39.34 -19.65
C PRO A 31 34.44 -39.23 -19.08
N ALA A 32 34.80 -38.05 -18.65
CA ALA A 32 36.01 -37.88 -17.83
C ALA A 32 35.63 -37.40 -16.43
N LEU A 33 35.78 -38.30 -15.48
CA LEU A 33 35.98 -38.00 -14.07
C LEU A 33 37.22 -37.11 -13.92
N TYR A 34 37.15 -36.07 -13.16
CA TYR A 34 38.29 -35.53 -12.43
C TYR A 34 37.98 -35.32 -10.97
N ALA A 35 38.94 -35.82 -10.19
CA ALA A 35 38.91 -36.03 -8.77
C ALA A 35 39.01 -34.74 -7.96
N GLN A 36 38.48 -34.85 -6.77
CA GLN A 36 38.70 -33.97 -5.62
C GLN A 36 40.18 -33.80 -5.30
N THR A 37 40.60 -32.59 -5.03
CA THR A 37 41.71 -32.34 -4.12
C THR A 37 41.27 -31.42 -3.01
N SER A 38 41.15 -32.00 -1.84
CA SER A 38 41.06 -31.35 -0.55
C SER A 38 42.39 -30.65 -0.24
N SER A 39 42.32 -29.36 0.07
CA SER A 39 43.39 -28.70 0.84
C SER A 39 42.76 -27.99 2.03
N SER A 40 42.96 -28.58 3.18
CA SER A 40 42.80 -28.02 4.49
C SER A 40 43.78 -26.88 4.74
N SER A 41 43.30 -25.71 5.10
CA SER A 41 44.08 -24.74 5.87
C SER A 41 43.20 -24.13 6.95
N SER A 42 43.57 -24.46 8.16
CA SER A 42 43.12 -23.91 9.42
C SER A 42 43.55 -22.45 9.58
N SER A 43 42.65 -21.54 9.90
CA SER A 43 43.00 -20.37 10.72
C SER A 43 41.77 -19.74 11.37
N SER A 44 41.80 -19.75 12.67
CA SER A 44 41.32 -18.79 13.70
C SER A 44 39.93 -18.16 13.57
N SER A 45 39.14 -18.58 14.51
CA SER A 45 37.93 -18.01 15.06
C SER A 45 37.95 -16.48 15.27
N ASN A 46 36.93 -15.80 14.73
CA ASN A 46 36.40 -14.57 15.28
C ASN A 46 34.87 -14.65 15.25
N PRO A 47 34.15 -14.43 16.37
CA PRO A 47 32.72 -14.64 16.44
C PRO A 47 31.99 -13.34 16.07
N GLY A 48 31.68 -13.20 14.80
CA GLY A 48 30.67 -12.31 14.31
C GLY A 48 29.64 -13.18 13.60
N SER A 49 28.56 -13.54 14.28
CA SER A 49 27.48 -14.29 13.66
C SER A 49 26.92 -13.50 12.50
N PRO A 50 26.95 -14.01 11.26
CA PRO A 50 26.10 -13.46 10.23
C PRO A 50 24.66 -13.78 10.64
N THR A 51 23.87 -12.75 10.80
CA THR A 51 22.40 -12.86 10.82
C THR A 51 22.04 -13.57 9.53
N VAL A 52 21.62 -14.81 9.62
CA VAL A 52 21.03 -15.53 8.49
C VAL A 52 19.75 -14.77 8.18
N GLU A 53 19.79 -13.96 7.16
CA GLU A 53 18.61 -13.33 6.60
C GLU A 53 17.69 -14.46 6.14
N GLN A 54 16.55 -14.64 6.84
CA GLN A 54 15.57 -15.64 6.46
C GLN A 54 15.09 -15.31 5.04
N PRO A 55 14.97 -16.30 4.15
CA PRO A 55 14.46 -16.06 2.81
C PRO A 55 13.05 -15.49 2.92
N ARG A 56 12.87 -14.29 2.40
CA ARG A 56 11.57 -13.61 2.39
C ARG A 56 10.60 -14.39 1.50
N PRO A 57 9.33 -14.53 1.89
CA PRO A 57 8.33 -15.19 1.05
C PRO A 57 8.23 -14.46 -0.29
N ARG A 58 8.21 -15.20 -1.38
CA ARG A 58 8.07 -14.66 -2.73
C ARG A 58 6.76 -15.12 -3.34
N ILE A 59 6.01 -14.18 -3.86
CA ILE A 59 4.93 -14.44 -4.81
C ILE A 59 5.50 -15.27 -5.95
N ALA A 60 4.71 -16.20 -6.53
CA ALA A 60 5.13 -17.18 -7.53
C ALA A 60 6.32 -16.71 -8.39
N GLN A 61 7.43 -17.45 -8.35
CA GLN A 61 8.72 -17.00 -8.89
C GLN A 61 8.62 -16.76 -10.40
N PRO A 62 8.98 -15.57 -10.89
CA PRO A 62 9.32 -15.43 -12.30
C PRO A 62 10.56 -16.26 -12.60
N GLU A 63 10.64 -16.77 -13.82
CA GLU A 63 11.82 -17.47 -14.31
C GLU A 63 13.07 -16.62 -14.10
N ALA A 64 14.16 -17.26 -13.71
CA ALA A 64 15.44 -16.59 -13.48
C ALA A 64 15.85 -15.83 -14.76
N GLY A 65 15.76 -14.52 -14.75
CA GLY A 65 16.00 -13.65 -15.90
C GLY A 65 14.80 -12.81 -16.35
N GLY A 66 13.64 -12.92 -15.68
CA GLY A 66 12.44 -12.10 -15.97
C GLY A 66 12.65 -10.60 -15.73
N SER A 67 11.81 -9.79 -16.37
CA SER A 67 11.78 -8.34 -16.16
C SER A 67 11.41 -8.02 -14.70
N ALA A 68 12.00 -6.96 -14.15
CA ALA A 68 11.61 -6.46 -12.83
C ALA A 68 10.20 -5.86 -12.81
N ILE A 69 9.62 -5.59 -13.98
CA ILE A 69 8.27 -5.05 -14.17
C ILE A 69 7.52 -6.02 -15.08
N THR A 70 6.42 -6.58 -14.59
CA THR A 70 5.59 -7.52 -15.35
C THR A 70 4.13 -7.06 -15.40
N LEU A 71 3.47 -7.43 -16.50
CA LEU A 71 2.03 -7.30 -16.69
C LEU A 71 1.51 -8.69 -17.08
N GLU A 72 0.70 -9.28 -16.24
CA GLU A 72 0.28 -10.67 -16.40
C GLU A 72 -1.10 -10.94 -15.82
N THR A 73 -1.61 -12.14 -16.02
CA THR A 73 -2.83 -12.68 -15.43
C THR A 73 -2.47 -13.76 -14.43
N SER A 74 -3.37 -14.05 -13.50
CA SER A 74 -3.17 -15.09 -12.50
C SER A 74 -4.37 -16.03 -12.47
N GLU A 75 -4.17 -17.28 -12.89
CA GLU A 75 -5.22 -18.28 -12.84
C GLU A 75 -5.73 -18.55 -11.41
N PRO A 76 -4.88 -18.64 -10.36
CA PRO A 76 -5.36 -18.71 -8.99
C PRO A 76 -6.25 -17.53 -8.57
N LEU A 77 -5.89 -16.31 -9.02
CA LEU A 77 -6.67 -15.10 -8.74
C LEU A 77 -8.03 -15.15 -9.45
N TYR A 78 -8.07 -15.63 -10.70
CA TYR A 78 -9.32 -15.88 -11.42
C TYR A 78 -10.24 -16.85 -10.65
N TYR A 79 -9.71 -17.96 -10.12
CA TYR A 79 -10.50 -18.93 -9.35
C TYR A 79 -11.11 -18.29 -8.10
N VAL A 80 -10.34 -17.52 -7.38
CA VAL A 80 -10.80 -16.79 -6.20
C VAL A 80 -11.85 -15.75 -6.59
N ALA A 81 -11.59 -14.95 -7.63
CA ALA A 81 -12.52 -13.93 -8.11
C ALA A 81 -13.83 -14.54 -8.63
N ALA A 82 -13.78 -15.67 -9.32
CA ALA A 82 -14.97 -16.42 -9.76
C ALA A 82 -15.81 -16.90 -8.59
N ALA A 83 -15.19 -17.45 -7.54
CA ALA A 83 -15.89 -17.87 -6.32
C ALA A 83 -16.54 -16.68 -5.59
N LEU A 84 -15.85 -15.55 -5.46
CA LEU A 84 -16.43 -14.33 -4.91
C LEU A 84 -17.65 -13.86 -5.71
N ASN A 85 -17.57 -13.87 -7.05
CA ASN A 85 -18.69 -13.53 -7.92
C ASN A 85 -19.87 -14.48 -7.77
N ALA A 86 -19.64 -15.78 -7.67
CA ALA A 86 -20.68 -16.78 -7.41
C ALA A 86 -21.36 -16.59 -6.05
N CYS A 87 -20.70 -15.91 -5.11
CA CYS A 87 -21.21 -15.57 -3.78
C CYS A 87 -21.79 -14.14 -3.67
N GLY A 88 -22.00 -13.45 -4.79
CA GLY A 88 -22.69 -12.15 -4.80
C GLY A 88 -21.76 -10.94 -4.69
N TYR A 89 -20.50 -11.06 -5.11
CA TYR A 89 -19.64 -9.91 -5.26
C TYR A 89 -20.06 -9.08 -6.49
N ASP A 90 -20.92 -8.08 -6.25
CA ASP A 90 -21.54 -7.24 -7.29
C ASP A 90 -20.93 -5.83 -7.42
N ALA A 91 -19.89 -5.53 -6.65
CA ALA A 91 -19.25 -4.22 -6.69
C ALA A 91 -18.79 -3.86 -8.12
N GLY A 92 -19.22 -2.70 -8.63
CA GLY A 92 -18.85 -2.18 -9.95
C GLY A 92 -19.21 -3.09 -11.13
N LEU A 93 -20.24 -3.95 -11.00
CA LEU A 93 -20.60 -4.92 -12.03
C LEU A 93 -21.02 -4.26 -13.35
N ALA A 94 -21.74 -3.14 -13.28
CA ALA A 94 -22.22 -2.42 -14.46
C ALA A 94 -21.06 -1.79 -15.28
N GLU A 95 -19.97 -1.42 -14.62
CA GLU A 95 -18.77 -0.82 -15.20
C GLU A 95 -17.71 -1.85 -15.57
N SER A 96 -17.89 -3.10 -15.15
CA SER A 96 -16.92 -4.19 -15.34
C SER A 96 -16.81 -4.62 -16.80
N ASN A 97 -15.66 -5.19 -17.14
CA ASN A 97 -15.48 -5.83 -18.45
C ASN A 97 -16.56 -6.90 -18.70
N PRO A 98 -17.07 -7.04 -19.95
CA PRO A 98 -18.08 -8.03 -20.29
C PRO A 98 -17.71 -9.49 -19.94
N ILE A 99 -16.44 -9.84 -19.87
CA ILE A 99 -15.95 -11.15 -19.44
C ILE A 99 -16.55 -11.52 -18.07
N ARG A 100 -16.60 -10.57 -17.13
CA ARG A 100 -17.13 -10.81 -15.79
C ARG A 100 -18.58 -11.32 -15.81
N GLN A 101 -19.43 -10.70 -16.62
CA GLN A 101 -20.82 -11.12 -16.74
C GLN A 101 -20.94 -12.49 -17.47
N LYS A 102 -20.16 -12.72 -18.54
CA LYS A 102 -20.16 -13.99 -19.25
C LYS A 102 -19.81 -15.16 -18.32
N VAL A 103 -18.69 -15.06 -17.60
CA VAL A 103 -18.26 -16.11 -16.67
C VAL A 103 -19.29 -16.32 -15.55
N ARG A 104 -19.91 -15.25 -15.04
CA ARG A 104 -21.00 -15.37 -14.03
C ARG A 104 -22.21 -16.12 -14.60
N ASP A 105 -22.60 -15.84 -15.82
CA ASP A 105 -23.76 -16.50 -16.46
C ASP A 105 -23.46 -17.98 -16.67
N GLU A 106 -22.27 -18.34 -17.15
CA GLU A 106 -21.84 -19.73 -17.34
C GLU A 106 -21.74 -20.50 -16.01
N ILE A 107 -21.19 -19.89 -14.95
CA ILE A 107 -21.22 -20.47 -13.61
C ILE A 107 -22.66 -20.69 -13.15
N ASN A 108 -23.57 -19.75 -13.38
CA ASN A 108 -24.98 -19.90 -13.01
C ASN A 108 -25.68 -21.02 -13.80
N GLU A 109 -25.32 -21.26 -15.05
CA GLU A 109 -25.81 -22.39 -15.83
C GLU A 109 -25.38 -23.72 -15.22
N GLU A 110 -24.12 -23.87 -14.85
CA GLU A 110 -23.61 -25.07 -14.16
C GLU A 110 -24.29 -25.27 -12.79
N LEU A 111 -24.49 -24.19 -12.03
CA LEU A 111 -25.20 -24.21 -10.76
C LEU A 111 -26.68 -24.63 -10.94
N ALA A 112 -27.33 -24.19 -12.01
CA ALA A 112 -28.70 -24.58 -12.29
C ALA A 112 -28.81 -26.09 -12.64
N ALA A 113 -27.82 -26.61 -13.35
CA ALA A 113 -27.78 -27.98 -13.83
C ALA A 113 -27.39 -28.99 -12.73
N SER A 114 -26.58 -28.60 -11.72
CA SER A 114 -25.92 -29.51 -10.77
C SER A 114 -26.26 -29.19 -9.31
N ALA A 115 -26.86 -30.13 -8.56
CA ALA A 115 -27.06 -30.00 -7.12
C ALA A 115 -25.71 -30.00 -6.36
N PRO A 116 -24.76 -30.90 -6.66
CA PRO A 116 -23.42 -30.82 -6.03
C PRO A 116 -22.71 -29.48 -6.24
N ALA A 117 -22.88 -28.84 -7.41
CA ALA A 117 -22.31 -27.54 -7.66
C ALA A 117 -22.92 -26.45 -6.75
N ARG A 118 -24.23 -26.48 -6.53
CA ARG A 118 -24.91 -25.60 -5.58
C ARG A 118 -24.43 -25.82 -4.16
N ASP A 119 -24.32 -27.07 -3.71
CA ASP A 119 -23.83 -27.38 -2.37
C ASP A 119 -22.39 -26.89 -2.15
N ALA A 120 -21.53 -27.07 -3.16
CA ALA A 120 -20.15 -26.59 -3.14
C ALA A 120 -20.08 -25.05 -3.08
N ARG A 121 -20.87 -24.34 -3.92
CA ARG A 121 -21.00 -22.88 -3.84
C ARG A 121 -21.47 -22.42 -2.47
N ASP A 122 -22.52 -23.05 -1.91
CA ASP A 122 -23.10 -22.65 -0.64
C ASP A 122 -22.10 -22.81 0.52
N ALA A 123 -21.22 -23.82 0.46
CA ALA A 123 -20.13 -23.99 1.41
C ALA A 123 -19.11 -22.86 1.33
N VAL A 124 -18.64 -22.51 0.10
CA VAL A 124 -17.72 -21.37 -0.11
C VAL A 124 -18.35 -20.05 0.34
N CYS A 125 -19.60 -19.81 -0.04
CA CYS A 125 -20.29 -18.56 0.33
C CYS A 125 -20.55 -18.45 1.84
N THR A 126 -20.76 -19.57 2.51
CA THR A 126 -20.87 -19.58 3.97
C THR A 126 -19.55 -19.21 4.62
N PHE A 127 -18.45 -19.80 4.16
CA PHE A 127 -17.11 -19.44 4.64
C PHE A 127 -16.81 -17.96 4.45
N ILE A 128 -17.04 -17.42 3.24
CA ILE A 128 -16.80 -16.00 2.93
C ILE A 128 -17.60 -15.07 3.86
N ARG A 129 -18.86 -15.41 4.12
CA ARG A 129 -19.71 -14.63 5.01
C ARG A 129 -19.25 -14.69 6.47
N GLU A 130 -18.78 -15.83 6.94
CA GLU A 130 -18.30 -16.04 8.30
C GLU A 130 -16.96 -15.36 8.57
N HIS A 131 -16.15 -15.12 7.52
CA HIS A 131 -14.86 -14.45 7.59
C HIS A 131 -14.90 -13.01 7.06
N ALA A 132 -16.10 -12.47 6.82
CA ALA A 132 -16.24 -11.10 6.39
C ALA A 132 -15.80 -10.12 7.48
N LEU A 133 -15.02 -9.11 7.10
CA LEU A 133 -14.65 -7.98 7.94
C LEU A 133 -15.71 -6.87 7.81
N ASN A 134 -15.69 -5.91 8.74
CA ASN A 134 -16.61 -4.77 8.70
C ASN A 134 -16.41 -3.90 7.45
N ASP A 135 -15.15 -3.77 7.01
CA ASP A 135 -14.81 -3.08 5.77
C ASP A 135 -14.83 -4.07 4.59
N PRO A 136 -15.72 -3.86 3.59
CA PRO A 136 -15.79 -4.71 2.41
C PRO A 136 -14.50 -4.73 1.59
N SER A 137 -13.74 -3.65 1.57
CA SER A 137 -12.46 -3.57 0.84
C SER A 137 -11.41 -4.46 1.51
N ARG A 138 -11.35 -4.45 2.83
CA ARG A 138 -10.48 -5.32 3.62
C ARG A 138 -10.91 -6.78 3.53
N SER A 139 -12.22 -7.05 3.49
CA SER A 139 -12.75 -8.40 3.25
C SER A 139 -12.28 -8.96 1.90
N LEU A 140 -12.38 -8.17 0.82
CA LEU A 140 -11.87 -8.54 -0.51
C LEU A 140 -10.35 -8.75 -0.48
N ALA A 141 -9.65 -7.86 0.22
CA ALA A 141 -8.20 -7.87 0.34
C ALA A 141 -7.64 -9.20 0.84
N GLN A 142 -8.27 -9.85 1.81
CA GLN A 142 -7.84 -11.15 2.34
C GLN A 142 -7.74 -12.22 1.24
N TYR A 143 -8.77 -12.29 0.39
CA TYR A 143 -8.84 -13.28 -0.68
C TYR A 143 -7.87 -12.96 -1.83
N VAL A 144 -7.70 -11.69 -2.15
CA VAL A 144 -6.69 -11.26 -3.12
C VAL A 144 -5.29 -11.61 -2.61
N SER A 145 -4.99 -11.30 -1.36
CA SER A 145 -3.70 -11.64 -0.74
C SER A 145 -3.43 -13.13 -0.75
N LEU A 146 -4.43 -13.96 -0.41
CA LEU A 146 -4.29 -15.42 -0.50
C LEU A 146 -3.99 -15.87 -1.93
N ALA A 147 -4.75 -15.36 -2.92
CA ALA A 147 -4.61 -15.77 -4.31
C ALA A 147 -3.20 -15.53 -4.87
N LEU A 148 -2.51 -14.47 -4.42
CA LEU A 148 -1.16 -14.14 -4.85
C LEU A 148 -0.10 -15.17 -4.40
N TYR A 149 -0.41 -15.96 -3.38
CA TYR A 149 0.49 -17.00 -2.84
C TYR A 149 0.06 -18.41 -3.19
N LEU A 150 -0.85 -18.58 -4.15
CA LEU A 150 -1.28 -19.90 -4.58
C LEU A 150 -0.54 -20.36 -5.83
N GLY A 151 -0.16 -21.62 -5.83
CA GLY A 151 0.26 -22.32 -7.03
C GLY A 151 -0.91 -22.60 -7.97
N PRO A 152 -0.62 -23.08 -9.17
CA PRO A 152 -1.63 -23.27 -10.21
C PRO A 152 -2.72 -24.28 -9.81
N PRO A 153 -3.95 -24.11 -10.37
CA PRO A 153 -4.99 -25.14 -10.25
C PRO A 153 -4.53 -26.48 -10.86
N PRO A 154 -5.15 -27.60 -10.48
CA PRO A 154 -6.29 -27.70 -9.56
C PRO A 154 -5.88 -27.70 -8.10
N MET A 155 -4.60 -27.78 -7.79
CA MET A 155 -4.14 -27.99 -6.43
C MET A 155 -4.27 -26.73 -5.56
N LEU A 156 -4.07 -25.54 -6.11
CA LEU A 156 -4.15 -24.26 -5.40
C LEU A 156 -3.45 -24.33 -4.02
N THR A 157 -2.25 -24.92 -4.01
CA THR A 157 -1.47 -25.05 -2.77
C THR A 157 -0.72 -23.74 -2.52
N PRO A 158 -0.61 -23.29 -1.26
CA PRO A 158 0.26 -22.16 -0.94
C PRO A 158 1.69 -22.41 -1.44
N THR A 159 2.29 -21.41 -2.02
CA THR A 159 3.67 -21.45 -2.56
C THR A 159 4.73 -21.23 -1.48
N VAL A 160 4.31 -20.87 -0.29
CA VAL A 160 5.11 -20.67 0.92
C VAL A 160 4.48 -21.42 2.08
N ASP A 161 5.23 -21.65 3.15
CA ASP A 161 4.65 -22.24 4.36
C ASP A 161 3.53 -21.33 4.89
N GLU A 162 2.49 -21.90 5.47
CA GLU A 162 1.38 -21.12 6.05
C GLU A 162 1.90 -20.06 7.03
N SER A 163 3.02 -20.38 7.67
CA SER A 163 3.78 -19.49 8.51
C SER A 163 4.33 -18.24 7.81
N ASP A 164 4.45 -18.22 6.54
CA ASP A 164 5.04 -17.12 5.76
C ASP A 164 4.01 -16.42 4.87
N LEU A 165 2.74 -16.85 4.95
CA LEU A 165 1.66 -16.14 4.29
C LEU A 165 1.44 -14.74 4.90
N PRO A 166 0.98 -13.78 4.11
CA PRO A 166 0.51 -12.51 4.66
C PRO A 166 -0.58 -12.70 5.73
N PRO A 167 -0.64 -11.85 6.74
CA PRO A 167 -1.58 -11.99 7.84
C PRO A 167 -3.05 -12.05 7.40
N ASP A 168 -3.44 -11.25 6.42
CA ASP A 168 -4.78 -11.24 5.86
C ASP A 168 -5.07 -12.54 5.06
N ALA A 169 -4.10 -13.07 4.33
CA ALA A 169 -4.22 -14.36 3.63
C ALA A 169 -4.39 -15.54 4.61
N THR A 170 -3.65 -15.52 5.73
CA THR A 170 -3.72 -16.59 6.75
C THR A 170 -5.13 -16.72 7.34
N GLN A 171 -5.87 -15.63 7.46
CA GLN A 171 -7.24 -15.62 8.01
C GLN A 171 -8.23 -16.42 7.16
N VAL A 172 -7.96 -16.58 5.88
CA VAL A 172 -8.88 -17.19 4.92
C VAL A 172 -8.28 -18.42 4.22
N VAL A 173 -7.12 -18.91 4.65
CA VAL A 173 -6.43 -20.05 4.00
C VAL A 173 -7.27 -21.32 4.00
N GLU A 174 -8.10 -21.52 5.02
CA GLU A 174 -8.99 -22.69 5.14
C GLU A 174 -10.10 -22.75 4.07
N ILE A 175 -10.29 -21.69 3.27
CA ILE A 175 -11.19 -21.72 2.11
C ILE A 175 -10.71 -22.71 1.02
N LEU A 176 -9.41 -23.01 0.95
CA LEU A 176 -8.81 -23.74 -0.17
C LEU A 176 -9.45 -25.09 -0.49
N PRO A 177 -9.79 -25.97 0.48
CA PRO A 177 -10.51 -27.21 0.19
C PRO A 177 -11.89 -26.97 -0.43
N LEU A 178 -12.60 -25.95 0.07
CA LEU A 178 -13.93 -25.58 -0.43
C LEU A 178 -13.83 -24.97 -1.84
N LEU A 179 -12.84 -24.11 -2.06
CA LEU A 179 -12.58 -23.50 -3.38
C LEU A 179 -12.27 -24.56 -4.44
N ARG A 180 -11.45 -25.57 -4.12
CA ARG A 180 -11.15 -26.69 -5.04
C ARG A 180 -12.41 -27.47 -5.40
N THR A 181 -13.24 -27.81 -4.40
CA THR A 181 -14.50 -28.54 -4.62
C THR A 181 -15.47 -27.73 -5.47
N PHE A 182 -15.58 -26.43 -5.22
CA PHE A 182 -16.40 -25.53 -6.04
C PHE A 182 -15.86 -25.43 -7.47
N ALA A 183 -14.56 -25.20 -7.63
CA ALA A 183 -13.92 -25.08 -8.93
C ALA A 183 -14.12 -26.32 -9.82
N GLU A 184 -13.97 -27.51 -9.24
CA GLU A 184 -14.23 -28.77 -9.94
C GLU A 184 -15.72 -28.90 -10.31
N ALA A 185 -16.63 -28.57 -9.39
CA ALA A 185 -18.06 -28.73 -9.58
C ALA A 185 -18.65 -27.81 -10.65
N VAL A 186 -18.10 -26.60 -10.84
CA VAL A 186 -18.50 -25.64 -11.90
C VAL A 186 -17.50 -25.58 -13.06
N ARG A 187 -16.51 -26.47 -13.10
CA ARG A 187 -15.53 -26.60 -14.18
C ARG A 187 -14.78 -25.30 -14.50
N LEU A 188 -14.27 -24.64 -13.47
CA LEU A 188 -13.55 -23.36 -13.65
C LEU A 188 -12.33 -23.47 -14.57
N ASP A 189 -11.69 -24.64 -14.66
CA ASP A 189 -10.61 -24.93 -15.59
C ASP A 189 -11.03 -24.77 -17.05
N ALA A 190 -12.20 -25.29 -17.40
CA ALA A 190 -12.76 -25.16 -18.75
C ALA A 190 -13.12 -23.70 -19.07
N LEU A 191 -13.75 -23.00 -18.12
CA LEU A 191 -14.09 -21.58 -18.26
C LEU A 191 -12.83 -20.70 -18.39
N TRP A 192 -11.79 -20.98 -17.60
CA TRP A 192 -10.51 -20.31 -17.74
C TRP A 192 -9.90 -20.50 -19.12
N PHE A 193 -9.85 -21.73 -19.59
CA PHE A 193 -9.31 -22.05 -20.89
C PHE A 193 -10.09 -21.35 -22.04
N GLU A 194 -11.41 -21.26 -21.91
CA GLU A 194 -12.27 -20.59 -22.90
C GLU A 194 -12.04 -19.08 -22.94
N HIS A 195 -11.94 -18.42 -21.77
CA HIS A 195 -11.83 -16.97 -21.66
C HIS A 195 -10.39 -16.44 -21.63
N HIS A 196 -9.39 -17.30 -21.40
CA HIS A 196 -7.99 -16.87 -21.35
C HIS A 196 -7.53 -16.04 -22.57
N PRO A 197 -7.93 -16.34 -23.82
CA PRO A 197 -7.60 -15.49 -24.95
C PRO A 197 -8.17 -14.05 -24.86
N GLU A 198 -9.29 -13.87 -24.16
CA GLU A 198 -9.84 -12.53 -23.91
C GLU A 198 -8.97 -11.78 -22.88
N TYR A 199 -8.43 -12.47 -21.88
CA TYR A 199 -7.46 -11.94 -20.91
C TYR A 199 -6.18 -11.50 -21.60
N GLU A 200 -5.60 -12.32 -22.46
CA GLU A 200 -4.43 -11.97 -23.27
C GLU A 200 -4.68 -10.72 -24.13
N GLY A 201 -5.87 -10.63 -24.72
CA GLY A 201 -6.27 -9.43 -25.47
C GLY A 201 -6.42 -8.17 -24.61
N LEU A 202 -6.64 -8.30 -23.29
CA LEU A 202 -6.60 -7.18 -22.35
C LEU A 202 -5.15 -6.77 -22.05
N ILE A 203 -4.27 -7.74 -21.84
CA ILE A 203 -2.83 -7.51 -21.63
C ILE A 203 -2.25 -6.72 -22.82
N ASP A 204 -2.51 -7.17 -24.04
CA ASP A 204 -2.01 -6.50 -25.26
C ASP A 204 -2.43 -5.02 -25.31
N ARG A 205 -3.66 -4.71 -24.91
CA ARG A 205 -4.17 -3.33 -24.92
C ARG A 205 -3.55 -2.44 -23.84
N ILE A 206 -3.17 -3.01 -22.71
CA ILE A 206 -2.68 -2.28 -21.54
C ILE A 206 -1.16 -2.17 -21.55
N HIS A 207 -0.46 -3.08 -22.24
CA HIS A 207 0.99 -3.13 -22.30
C HIS A 207 1.63 -1.80 -22.73
N ASP A 208 1.21 -1.21 -23.83
CA ASP A 208 1.80 0.04 -24.32
C ASP A 208 1.51 1.25 -23.42
N PRO A 209 0.29 1.46 -22.89
CA PRO A 209 0.03 2.47 -21.88
C PRO A 209 0.89 2.30 -20.63
N LEU A 210 1.02 1.09 -20.11
CA LEU A 210 1.85 0.78 -18.95
C LEU A 210 3.33 1.08 -19.21
N THR A 211 3.85 0.64 -20.34
CA THR A 211 5.23 0.91 -20.76
C THR A 211 5.50 2.41 -20.86
N ARG A 212 4.59 3.18 -21.45
CA ARG A 212 4.73 4.65 -21.52
C ARG A 212 4.72 5.28 -20.14
N MET A 213 3.85 4.84 -19.23
CA MET A 213 3.78 5.33 -17.86
C MET A 213 5.11 5.09 -17.13
N VAL A 214 5.64 3.87 -17.17
CA VAL A 214 6.93 3.51 -16.56
C VAL A 214 8.07 4.35 -17.12
N LEU A 215 8.18 4.44 -18.45
CA LEU A 215 9.24 5.21 -19.09
C LEU A 215 9.14 6.70 -18.76
N SER A 216 7.95 7.30 -18.83
CA SER A 216 7.77 8.72 -18.52
C SER A 216 8.10 9.03 -17.05
N THR A 217 7.74 8.13 -16.13
CA THR A 217 8.06 8.26 -14.70
C THR A 217 9.57 8.18 -14.48
N ASN A 218 10.24 7.18 -15.06
CA ASN A 218 11.70 7.04 -14.92
C ASN A 218 12.47 8.20 -15.56
N ILE A 219 12.00 8.72 -16.70
CA ILE A 219 12.59 9.90 -17.33
C ILE A 219 12.46 11.12 -16.42
N TYR A 220 11.29 11.35 -15.82
CA TYR A 220 11.08 12.45 -14.90
C TYR A 220 12.00 12.34 -13.67
N LEU A 221 12.02 11.17 -13.02
CA LEU A 221 12.85 10.91 -11.85
C LEU A 221 14.35 10.79 -12.16
N ARG A 222 14.70 10.71 -13.46
CA ARG A 222 16.06 10.46 -13.97
C ARG A 222 16.71 9.23 -13.38
N LEU A 223 15.92 8.15 -13.28
CA LEU A 223 16.36 6.87 -12.79
C LEU A 223 16.78 5.95 -13.93
N PRO A 224 17.84 5.14 -13.75
CA PRO A 224 18.21 4.13 -14.72
C PRO A 224 17.12 3.04 -14.79
N ALA A 225 16.88 2.51 -15.99
CA ALA A 225 15.88 1.46 -16.22
C ALA A 225 16.20 0.11 -15.55
N SER A 226 17.33 -0.06 -14.88
CA SER A 226 17.86 -1.34 -14.40
C SER A 226 18.35 -1.33 -12.95
N GLY A 227 17.90 -0.42 -12.11
CA GLY A 227 18.39 -0.26 -10.73
C GLY A 227 17.47 -0.84 -9.65
N TYR A 228 16.74 -1.93 -9.92
CA TYR A 228 15.68 -2.40 -9.02
C TYR A 228 16.13 -3.32 -7.88
N GLU A 229 17.42 -3.67 -7.83
CA GLU A 229 18.07 -4.36 -6.70
C GLU A 229 17.30 -5.60 -6.19
N GLY A 230 16.77 -6.40 -7.13
CA GLY A 230 16.02 -7.63 -6.83
C GLY A 230 14.53 -7.42 -6.51
N ARG A 231 14.06 -6.17 -6.42
CA ARG A 231 12.64 -5.86 -6.24
C ARG A 231 11.86 -6.06 -7.53
N ARG A 232 10.56 -6.36 -7.38
CA ARG A 232 9.66 -6.61 -8.50
C ARG A 232 8.43 -5.73 -8.42
N PHE A 233 7.96 -5.29 -9.57
CA PHE A 233 6.69 -4.59 -9.71
C PHE A 233 5.77 -5.40 -10.64
N LEU A 234 4.69 -5.93 -10.07
CA LEU A 234 3.76 -6.81 -10.76
C LEU A 234 2.40 -6.12 -10.93
N VAL A 235 1.96 -6.02 -12.16
CA VAL A 235 0.61 -5.59 -12.51
C VAL A 235 -0.18 -6.82 -12.93
N LEU A 236 -1.19 -7.18 -12.13
CA LEU A 236 -2.04 -8.34 -12.37
C LEU A 236 -3.41 -7.88 -12.86
N LEU A 237 -3.84 -8.40 -14.00
CA LEU A 237 -5.16 -8.11 -14.57
C LEU A 237 -6.18 -9.16 -14.12
N GLU A 238 -7.27 -8.68 -13.48
CA GLU A 238 -8.36 -9.55 -13.07
C GLU A 238 -9.73 -8.90 -13.36
N PRO A 239 -10.28 -9.10 -14.56
CA PRO A 239 -11.55 -8.49 -14.98
C PRO A 239 -12.77 -8.98 -14.19
N MET A 240 -12.66 -10.05 -13.39
CA MET A 240 -13.72 -10.52 -12.50
C MET A 240 -13.87 -9.68 -11.23
N LEU A 241 -12.95 -8.75 -10.97
CA LEU A 241 -13.04 -7.80 -9.86
C LEU A 241 -13.68 -6.47 -10.31
N SER A 242 -13.93 -5.58 -9.35
CA SER A 242 -14.48 -4.25 -9.64
C SER A 242 -13.42 -3.33 -10.29
N PRO A 243 -13.75 -2.61 -11.37
CA PRO A 243 -12.85 -1.61 -11.94
C PRO A 243 -12.52 -0.46 -11.00
N ALA A 244 -13.38 -0.22 -10.00
CA ALA A 244 -13.16 0.82 -9.01
C ALA A 244 -12.27 0.37 -7.84
N ALA A 245 -12.00 -0.94 -7.72
CA ALA A 245 -11.15 -1.49 -6.68
C ALA A 245 -9.74 -1.69 -7.22
N THR A 246 -8.78 -0.98 -6.66
CA THR A 246 -7.36 -1.23 -6.86
C THR A 246 -6.81 -1.87 -5.61
N ASN A 247 -6.19 -3.02 -5.77
CA ASN A 247 -5.59 -3.76 -4.67
C ASN A 247 -4.07 -3.67 -4.80
N ALA A 248 -3.47 -2.67 -4.15
CA ALA A 248 -2.02 -2.56 -4.04
C ALA A 248 -1.51 -3.34 -2.82
N ARG A 249 -0.38 -4.01 -2.99
CA ARG A 249 0.27 -4.80 -1.95
C ARG A 249 1.78 -4.63 -2.02
N ILE A 250 2.40 -4.51 -0.86
CA ILE A 250 3.86 -4.48 -0.74
C ILE A 250 4.24 -5.62 0.20
N TYR A 251 4.88 -6.65 -0.35
CA TYR A 251 5.34 -7.80 0.39
C TYR A 251 6.87 -7.94 0.25
N GLY A 252 7.60 -7.34 1.18
CA GLY A 252 9.06 -7.28 1.12
C GLY A 252 9.54 -6.54 -0.13
N ASP A 253 10.10 -7.27 -1.10
CA ASP A 253 10.62 -6.72 -2.36
C ASP A 253 9.61 -6.77 -3.52
N ASP A 254 8.40 -7.27 -3.28
CA ASP A 254 7.35 -7.41 -4.29
C ASP A 254 6.27 -6.32 -4.12
N TYR A 255 6.16 -5.47 -5.11
CA TYR A 255 5.12 -4.45 -5.23
C TYR A 255 4.10 -4.95 -6.24
N VAL A 256 2.91 -5.27 -5.79
CA VAL A 256 1.85 -5.85 -6.60
C VAL A 256 0.67 -4.91 -6.67
N VAL A 257 0.15 -4.70 -7.86
CA VAL A 257 -1.12 -4.01 -8.06
C VAL A 257 -2.05 -4.90 -8.89
N VAL A 258 -3.19 -5.24 -8.31
CA VAL A 258 -4.27 -5.96 -8.99
C VAL A 258 -5.26 -4.96 -9.50
N VAL A 259 -5.51 -4.97 -10.80
CA VAL A 259 -6.42 -4.05 -11.48
C VAL A 259 -7.44 -4.78 -12.33
N SER A 260 -8.65 -4.24 -12.40
CA SER A 260 -9.70 -4.74 -13.26
C SER A 260 -9.98 -3.73 -14.37
N PRO A 261 -9.88 -4.13 -15.65
CA PRO A 261 -10.22 -3.26 -16.76
C PRO A 261 -11.71 -2.94 -16.80
N ALA A 262 -12.06 -1.66 -17.00
CA ALA A 262 -13.44 -1.23 -17.20
C ALA A 262 -13.98 -1.62 -18.58
N ALA A 263 -15.31 -1.65 -18.72
CA ALA A 263 -15.97 -1.92 -20.00
C ALA A 263 -15.70 -0.84 -21.06
N GLN A 264 -15.57 0.42 -20.66
CA GLN A 264 -15.51 1.60 -21.55
C GLN A 264 -14.52 2.66 -21.04
N PRO A 265 -14.03 3.51 -21.97
CA PRO A 265 -13.67 3.31 -23.38
C PRO A 265 -12.42 2.46 -23.49
N PRO A 266 -12.09 1.79 -24.60
CA PRO A 266 -11.66 0.40 -24.71
C PRO A 266 -10.74 -0.03 -23.57
N ALA A 267 -11.29 -0.88 -22.67
CA ALA A 267 -10.58 -1.55 -21.59
C ALA A 267 -9.60 -0.63 -20.81
N SER A 268 -10.09 0.47 -20.25
CA SER A 268 -9.26 1.37 -19.44
C SER A 268 -9.01 0.80 -18.06
N VAL A 269 -7.78 0.91 -17.60
CA VAL A 269 -7.38 0.68 -16.22
C VAL A 269 -7.01 2.01 -15.57
N PRO A 270 -7.12 2.13 -14.23
CA PRO A 270 -6.75 3.34 -13.51
C PRO A 270 -5.22 3.51 -13.51
N MET A 271 -4.68 4.05 -14.62
CA MET A 271 -3.23 4.17 -14.83
C MET A 271 -2.56 5.01 -13.75
N ASP A 272 -3.27 6.00 -13.19
CA ASP A 272 -2.73 6.83 -12.11
C ASP A 272 -2.53 6.03 -10.82
N LEU A 273 -3.43 5.09 -10.50
CA LEU A 273 -3.26 4.20 -9.34
C LEU A 273 -2.11 3.20 -9.55
N ILE A 274 -1.97 2.67 -10.76
CA ILE A 274 -0.82 1.81 -11.11
C ILE A 274 0.48 2.62 -10.95
N ARG A 275 0.48 3.86 -11.43
CA ARG A 275 1.62 4.77 -11.32
C ARG A 275 1.93 5.12 -9.87
N HIS A 276 0.93 5.35 -9.04
CA HIS A 276 1.10 5.60 -7.62
C HIS A 276 1.85 4.44 -6.94
N THR A 277 1.41 3.20 -7.17
CA THR A 277 2.11 2.01 -6.67
C THR A 277 3.52 1.87 -7.25
N TYR A 278 3.71 2.25 -8.53
CA TYR A 278 5.03 2.28 -9.15
C TYR A 278 5.95 3.34 -8.53
N LEU A 279 5.40 4.46 -8.08
CA LEU A 279 6.15 5.48 -7.35
C LEU A 279 6.59 4.97 -5.97
N HIS A 280 5.77 4.20 -5.25
CA HIS A 280 6.22 3.50 -4.05
C HIS A 280 7.39 2.56 -4.36
N PHE A 281 7.27 1.74 -5.39
CA PHE A 281 8.34 0.84 -5.81
C PHE A 281 9.68 1.55 -6.09
N THR A 282 9.63 2.77 -6.62
CA THR A 282 10.84 3.52 -7.01
C THR A 282 11.34 4.45 -5.90
N ILE A 283 10.47 5.12 -5.15
CA ILE A 283 10.81 6.20 -4.21
C ILE A 283 11.05 5.67 -2.79
N GLU A 284 10.21 4.76 -2.32
CA GLU A 284 10.23 4.29 -0.94
C GLU A 284 11.61 3.80 -0.48
N PRO A 285 12.35 3.00 -1.27
CA PRO A 285 13.68 2.57 -0.86
C PRO A 285 14.71 3.70 -0.74
N MET A 286 14.52 4.78 -1.49
CA MET A 286 15.40 5.96 -1.42
C MET A 286 15.18 6.75 -0.13
N VAL A 287 13.93 6.84 0.31
CA VAL A 287 13.55 7.48 1.57
C VAL A 287 14.11 6.67 2.74
N TYR A 288 13.92 5.36 2.74
CA TYR A 288 14.39 4.47 3.82
C TYR A 288 15.91 4.31 3.89
N ALA A 289 16.64 4.69 2.85
CA ALA A 289 18.10 4.67 2.86
C ALA A 289 18.74 5.67 3.86
N SER A 290 17.95 6.59 4.44
CA SER A 290 18.43 7.66 5.33
C SER A 290 17.77 7.67 6.71
N PRO A 291 17.80 6.55 7.49
CA PRO A 291 17.02 6.44 8.74
C PRO A 291 17.44 7.47 9.80
N GLY A 292 18.69 7.88 9.86
CA GLY A 292 19.17 8.87 10.83
C GLY A 292 18.63 10.29 10.61
N ALA A 293 18.13 10.59 9.42
CA ALA A 293 17.48 11.87 9.14
C ALA A 293 16.03 11.90 9.62
N MET A 294 15.37 10.74 9.71
CA MET A 294 13.95 10.60 10.02
C MET A 294 13.62 10.96 11.47
N ASP A 295 14.44 10.54 12.43
CA ASP A 295 14.21 10.85 13.85
C ASP A 295 14.07 12.37 14.10
N ARG A 296 14.77 13.19 13.32
CA ARG A 296 14.71 14.64 13.41
C ARG A 296 13.36 15.20 12.95
N LEU A 297 12.65 14.49 12.08
CA LEU A 297 11.38 14.90 11.49
C LEU A 297 10.15 14.45 12.31
N LEU A 298 10.34 13.63 13.35
CA LEU A 298 9.25 13.16 14.22
C LEU A 298 8.34 14.27 14.75
N PRO A 299 8.83 15.50 15.08
CA PRO A 299 7.94 16.57 15.53
C PRO A 299 6.88 16.99 14.52
N LEU A 300 7.06 16.72 13.22
CA LEU A 300 6.08 17.02 12.15
C LEU A 300 4.83 16.14 12.25
N LEU A 301 4.92 14.96 12.89
CA LEU A 301 3.74 14.12 13.11
C LEU A 301 2.67 14.82 13.98
N LYS A 302 3.05 15.85 14.77
CA LYS A 302 2.07 16.63 15.53
C LYS A 302 1.15 17.43 14.63
N SER A 303 1.66 17.92 13.51
CA SER A 303 0.89 18.73 12.56
C SER A 303 -0.25 17.95 11.89
N VAL A 304 -0.14 16.62 11.83
CA VAL A 304 -1.12 15.76 11.13
C VAL A 304 -2.08 15.02 12.08
N GLN A 305 -2.02 15.27 13.39
CA GLN A 305 -2.89 14.54 14.32
C GLN A 305 -4.39 14.79 14.05
N ASP A 306 -4.75 16.01 13.68
CA ASP A 306 -6.12 16.40 13.35
C ASP A 306 -6.45 16.27 11.83
N ALA A 307 -5.49 15.81 11.03
CA ALA A 307 -5.69 15.62 9.60
C ALA A 307 -6.59 14.40 9.31
N PRO A 308 -7.35 14.39 8.20
CA PRO A 308 -8.19 13.26 7.79
C PRO A 308 -7.36 12.12 7.18
N LEU A 309 -6.28 11.72 7.83
CA LEU A 309 -5.38 10.64 7.42
C LEU A 309 -5.62 9.40 8.25
N GLU A 310 -5.29 8.24 7.68
CA GLU A 310 -5.20 7.00 8.43
C GLU A 310 -4.11 7.08 9.52
N PHE A 311 -4.32 6.31 10.60
CA PHE A 311 -3.43 6.30 11.77
C PHE A 311 -1.96 6.06 11.41
N ASN A 312 -1.69 5.23 10.42
CA ASN A 312 -0.33 4.90 9.98
C ASN A 312 0.49 6.14 9.61
N TYR A 313 -0.12 7.03 8.84
CA TYR A 313 0.51 8.27 8.39
C TYR A 313 0.65 9.30 9.52
N LYS A 314 -0.20 9.22 10.56
CA LYS A 314 -0.13 10.06 11.76
C LYS A 314 0.91 9.60 12.76
N SER A 315 1.32 8.33 12.70
CA SER A 315 2.21 7.68 13.66
C SER A 315 3.60 7.31 13.10
N ASN A 316 3.77 7.33 11.78
CA ASN A 316 5.01 6.95 11.12
C ASN A 316 5.46 8.04 10.14
N ILE A 317 6.58 8.67 10.48
CA ILE A 317 7.14 9.77 9.69
C ILE A 317 7.63 9.30 8.32
N ASP A 318 8.15 8.08 8.21
CA ASP A 318 8.67 7.55 6.96
C ASP A 318 7.54 7.38 5.94
N LEU A 319 6.39 6.87 6.40
CA LEU A 319 5.20 6.72 5.56
C LEU A 319 4.63 8.09 5.13
N LEU A 320 4.48 9.01 6.07
CA LEU A 320 3.98 10.36 5.77
C LEU A 320 4.87 11.06 4.74
N LEU A 321 6.17 10.98 4.92
CA LEU A 321 7.17 11.64 4.09
C LEU A 321 7.22 11.05 2.69
N THR A 322 7.19 9.71 2.61
CA THR A 322 7.16 8.98 1.34
C THR A 322 5.93 9.36 0.53
N GLU A 323 4.76 9.35 1.16
CA GLU A 323 3.50 9.70 0.51
C GLU A 323 3.48 11.16 0.04
N CYS A 324 3.93 12.10 0.87
CA CYS A 324 4.03 13.51 0.47
C CYS A 324 4.98 13.72 -0.72
N LEU A 325 6.10 12.99 -0.78
CA LEU A 325 7.02 13.05 -1.92
C LEU A 325 6.40 12.45 -3.19
N ILE A 326 5.70 11.31 -3.06
CA ILE A 326 4.96 10.69 -4.17
C ILE A 326 3.94 11.67 -4.75
N LYS A 327 3.10 12.26 -3.90
CA LYS A 327 2.08 13.24 -4.31
C LYS A 327 2.69 14.49 -4.96
N ALA A 328 3.81 14.96 -4.46
CA ALA A 328 4.54 16.05 -5.11
C ALA A 328 5.02 15.66 -6.51
N VAL A 329 5.51 14.44 -6.72
CA VAL A 329 5.88 13.91 -8.05
C VAL A 329 4.64 13.81 -8.95
N GLU A 330 3.52 13.35 -8.41
CA GLU A 330 2.24 13.27 -9.14
C GLU A 330 1.78 14.66 -9.57
N ALA A 331 1.83 15.66 -8.70
CA ALA A 331 1.47 17.04 -9.02
C ALA A 331 2.37 17.64 -10.13
N HIS A 332 3.69 17.39 -10.10
CA HIS A 332 4.61 17.85 -11.15
C HIS A 332 4.32 17.22 -12.52
N THR A 333 3.85 16.01 -12.53
CA THR A 333 3.74 15.17 -13.74
C THR A 333 2.29 14.91 -14.18
N MET A 334 1.31 15.49 -13.49
CA MET A 334 -0.11 15.37 -13.82
C MET A 334 -0.42 15.98 -15.20
N ASP A 335 -1.42 15.42 -15.86
CA ASP A 335 -2.04 16.08 -17.00
C ASP A 335 -2.90 17.27 -16.49
N VAL A 336 -2.50 18.46 -16.85
CA VAL A 336 -3.20 19.69 -16.44
C VAL A 336 -4.44 19.98 -17.27
N GLY A 337 -4.74 19.16 -18.31
CA GLY A 337 -5.90 19.33 -19.18
C GLY A 337 -5.81 20.57 -20.10
N ILE A 338 -4.65 21.22 -20.18
CA ILE A 338 -4.43 22.41 -21.02
C ILE A 338 -3.57 21.99 -22.21
N PRO A 339 -4.00 22.30 -23.45
CA PRO A 339 -3.22 21.94 -24.64
C PRO A 339 -1.84 22.63 -24.62
N VAL A 340 -0.79 21.83 -24.78
CA VAL A 340 0.58 22.36 -24.92
C VAL A 340 0.70 23.11 -26.24
N PRO A 341 1.21 24.35 -26.27
CA PRO A 341 1.43 25.09 -27.51
C PRO A 341 2.30 24.30 -28.48
N ALA A 342 1.85 24.20 -29.72
CA ALA A 342 2.56 23.45 -30.74
C ALA A 342 3.87 24.16 -31.13
N LYS A 343 4.99 23.43 -31.01
CA LYS A 343 6.27 23.95 -31.47
C LYS A 343 6.22 24.18 -32.99
N PRO A 344 6.59 25.38 -33.49
CA PRO A 344 6.59 25.63 -34.93
C PRO A 344 7.50 24.65 -35.67
N ASN A 345 7.00 24.02 -36.73
CA ASN A 345 7.79 23.08 -37.55
C ASN A 345 8.98 23.75 -38.24
N ALA A 346 8.88 25.05 -38.49
CA ALA A 346 9.99 25.89 -38.98
C ALA A 346 9.84 27.29 -38.38
N VAL A 347 10.86 27.75 -37.71
CA VAL A 347 10.99 29.15 -37.29
C VAL A 347 11.47 29.93 -38.50
N LYS A 348 10.53 30.63 -39.15
CA LYS A 348 10.86 31.41 -40.37
C LYS A 348 11.46 32.77 -40.01
N ASP A 349 11.06 33.33 -38.90
CA ASP A 349 11.57 34.60 -38.38
C ASP A 349 11.50 34.64 -36.85
N ARG A 350 12.06 35.72 -36.28
CA ARG A 350 12.09 35.94 -34.85
C ARG A 350 10.67 36.07 -34.24
N SER A 351 9.71 36.59 -35.04
CA SER A 351 8.35 36.81 -34.55
C SER A 351 7.61 35.48 -34.29
N ASP A 352 7.86 34.43 -35.06
CA ASP A 352 7.30 33.09 -34.80
C ASP A 352 7.83 32.50 -33.51
N PHE A 353 9.13 32.71 -33.24
CA PHE A 353 9.73 32.28 -32.00
C PHE A 353 9.20 33.07 -30.79
N ASP A 354 9.14 34.40 -30.89
CA ASP A 354 8.64 35.25 -29.81
C ASP A 354 7.17 34.97 -29.49
N ARG A 355 6.34 34.66 -30.51
CA ARG A 355 4.95 34.24 -30.29
C ARG A 355 4.88 32.91 -29.56
N TYR A 356 5.63 31.91 -30.01
CA TYR A 356 5.67 30.60 -29.33
C TYR A 356 6.13 30.72 -27.88
N GLN A 357 7.14 31.54 -27.58
CA GLN A 357 7.61 31.81 -26.21
C GLN A 357 6.53 32.50 -25.37
N ALA A 358 5.77 33.44 -25.95
CA ALA A 358 4.66 34.07 -25.24
C ALA A 358 3.53 33.07 -24.94
N GLU A 359 3.18 32.21 -25.87
CA GLU A 359 2.19 31.16 -25.70
C GLU A 359 2.64 30.13 -24.62
N MET A 360 3.92 29.73 -24.64
CA MET A 360 4.50 28.85 -23.61
C MET A 360 4.47 29.51 -22.22
N THR A 361 4.78 30.79 -22.13
CA THR A 361 4.72 31.51 -20.85
C THR A 361 3.30 31.56 -20.27
N VAL A 362 2.30 31.68 -21.12
CA VAL A 362 0.89 31.65 -20.70
C VAL A 362 0.52 30.23 -20.25
N TYR A 363 0.89 29.22 -21.05
CA TYR A 363 0.68 27.81 -20.72
C TYR A 363 1.32 27.46 -19.38
N ASP A 364 2.60 27.76 -19.17
CA ASP A 364 3.33 27.44 -17.95
C ASP A 364 2.66 28.05 -16.71
N ARG A 365 2.19 29.31 -16.81
CA ARG A 365 1.47 29.96 -15.71
C ARG A 365 0.13 29.28 -15.41
N GLN A 366 -0.61 28.89 -16.45
CA GLN A 366 -1.89 28.23 -16.27
C GLN A 366 -1.71 26.80 -15.72
N ALA A 367 -0.73 26.06 -16.25
CA ALA A 367 -0.38 24.72 -15.79
C ALA A 367 0.03 24.73 -14.31
N GLU A 368 0.90 25.69 -13.95
CA GLU A 368 1.35 25.87 -12.57
C GLU A 368 0.20 26.20 -11.61
N ALA A 369 -0.74 27.02 -12.04
CA ALA A 369 -1.93 27.31 -11.24
C ALA A 369 -2.83 26.07 -11.01
N VAL A 370 -2.88 25.14 -11.96
CA VAL A 370 -3.60 23.86 -11.79
C VAL A 370 -2.85 22.95 -10.82
N ARG A 371 -1.53 22.82 -10.96
CA ARG A 371 -0.68 22.01 -10.07
C ARG A 371 -0.75 22.50 -8.63
N HIS A 372 -0.64 23.81 -8.39
CA HIS A 372 -0.75 24.38 -7.04
C HIS A 372 -2.12 24.13 -6.40
N LYS A 373 -3.20 24.07 -7.19
CA LYS A 373 -4.51 23.66 -6.65
C LYS A 373 -4.53 22.21 -6.20
N ALA A 374 -3.85 21.31 -6.92
CA ALA A 374 -3.71 19.92 -6.51
C ALA A 374 -2.88 19.81 -5.24
N VAL A 375 -1.74 20.51 -5.17
CA VAL A 375 -0.90 20.60 -3.97
C VAL A 375 -1.67 21.12 -2.76
N ASP A 376 -2.42 22.23 -2.91
CA ASP A 376 -3.27 22.78 -1.83
C ASP A 376 -4.34 21.77 -1.37
N LEU A 377 -4.94 21.05 -2.30
CA LEU A 377 -5.91 20.00 -1.99
C LEU A 377 -5.26 18.87 -1.18
N ASP A 378 -4.12 18.36 -1.61
CA ASP A 378 -3.37 17.31 -0.92
C ASP A 378 -2.98 17.76 0.50
N MET A 379 -2.48 18.99 0.66
CA MET A 379 -2.13 19.53 1.98
C MET A 379 -3.36 19.60 2.90
N ARG A 380 -4.49 20.03 2.38
CA ARG A 380 -5.75 20.08 3.14
C ARG A 380 -6.32 18.70 3.46
N GLN A 381 -5.92 17.67 2.73
CA GLN A 381 -6.22 16.27 3.05
C GLN A 381 -5.27 15.69 4.11
N GLY A 382 -4.25 16.45 4.52
CA GLY A 382 -3.32 16.05 5.56
C GLY A 382 -1.90 15.73 5.09
N TRP A 383 -1.64 15.76 3.79
CA TRP A 383 -0.30 15.52 3.22
C TRP A 383 0.54 16.79 3.30
N VAL A 384 0.81 17.24 4.51
CA VAL A 384 1.29 18.58 4.84
C VAL A 384 2.64 18.95 4.21
N LEU A 385 3.48 18.00 3.84
CA LEU A 385 4.80 18.23 3.26
C LEU A 385 4.82 18.25 1.72
N VAL A 386 3.66 18.17 1.06
CA VAL A 386 3.59 18.13 -0.41
C VAL A 386 4.15 19.40 -1.02
N ASP A 387 3.81 20.57 -0.49
CA ASP A 387 4.33 21.87 -1.01
C ASP A 387 5.85 21.98 -0.86
N TYR A 388 6.40 21.55 0.27
CA TYR A 388 7.84 21.46 0.47
C TYR A 388 8.53 20.64 -0.62
N PHE A 389 8.07 19.41 -0.84
CA PHE A 389 8.65 18.54 -1.86
C PHE A 389 8.41 19.05 -3.27
N TYR A 390 7.24 19.63 -3.53
CA TYR A 390 6.93 20.27 -4.81
C TYR A 390 7.96 21.35 -5.15
N GLY A 391 8.27 22.25 -4.21
CA GLY A 391 9.32 23.25 -4.38
C GLY A 391 10.71 22.65 -4.62
N LYS A 392 11.06 21.56 -3.90
CA LYS A 392 12.35 20.85 -4.06
C LYS A 392 12.47 20.14 -5.40
N LEU A 393 11.39 19.53 -5.88
CA LEU A 393 11.35 18.91 -7.20
C LEU A 393 11.53 19.96 -8.31
N GLY A 394 10.91 21.13 -8.18
CA GLY A 394 11.11 22.24 -9.11
C GLY A 394 12.56 22.75 -9.15
N ALA A 395 13.30 22.68 -8.05
CA ALA A 395 14.74 22.97 -8.02
C ALA A 395 15.55 21.85 -8.72
N MET A 396 15.25 20.58 -8.41
CA MET A 396 15.86 19.40 -9.04
C MET A 396 15.70 19.43 -10.58
N GLU A 397 14.53 19.80 -11.08
CA GLU A 397 14.27 19.94 -12.52
C GLU A 397 15.23 20.93 -13.19
N LYS A 398 15.47 22.07 -12.55
CA LYS A 398 16.37 23.13 -13.05
C LYS A 398 17.84 22.72 -12.99
N GLU A 399 18.24 22.00 -11.95
CA GLU A 399 19.62 21.53 -11.76
C GLU A 399 19.97 20.35 -12.66
N GLY A 400 18.98 19.60 -13.11
CA GLY A 400 19.19 18.45 -13.98
C GLY A 400 19.73 17.20 -13.27
N SER A 401 19.64 17.12 -11.96
CA SER A 401 20.04 15.98 -11.12
C SER A 401 18.95 14.93 -11.01
N SER A 402 19.27 13.69 -10.55
CA SER A 402 18.28 12.62 -10.35
C SER A 402 17.60 12.75 -8.99
N LEU A 403 16.40 12.13 -8.85
CA LEU A 403 15.75 12.08 -7.54
C LEU A 403 16.62 11.33 -6.52
N LYS A 404 17.27 10.25 -6.94
CA LYS A 404 18.16 9.45 -6.08
C LYS A 404 19.27 10.28 -5.45
N ASP A 405 19.81 11.22 -6.19
CA ASP A 405 20.90 12.11 -5.70
C ASP A 405 20.39 13.20 -4.76
N ASN A 406 19.11 13.54 -4.84
CA ASN A 406 18.52 14.68 -4.12
C ASN A 406 17.68 14.30 -2.90
N VAL A 407 17.04 13.12 -2.88
CA VAL A 407 16.09 12.75 -1.83
C VAL A 407 16.70 12.85 -0.42
N GLY A 408 17.93 12.38 -0.24
CA GLY A 408 18.63 12.50 1.04
C GLY A 408 18.83 13.97 1.49
N GLN A 409 19.19 14.83 0.56
CA GLN A 409 19.33 16.29 0.80
C GLN A 409 17.98 16.95 1.08
N MET A 410 16.92 16.56 0.37
CA MET A 410 15.57 17.07 0.61
C MET A 410 15.11 16.76 2.03
N VAL A 411 15.32 15.52 2.48
CA VAL A 411 14.94 15.08 3.82
C VAL A 411 15.84 15.72 4.89
N TYR A 412 17.16 15.67 4.71
CA TYR A 412 18.11 16.19 5.68
C TYR A 412 18.07 17.73 5.79
N GLY A 413 17.85 18.43 4.69
CA GLY A 413 17.82 19.89 4.62
C GLY A 413 16.47 20.53 4.99
N MET A 414 15.48 19.75 5.42
CA MET A 414 14.18 20.28 5.84
C MET A 414 14.29 21.06 7.16
N ASP A 415 13.77 22.26 7.18
CA ASP A 415 13.64 23.07 8.39
C ASP A 415 12.34 22.70 9.12
N VAL A 416 12.48 21.87 10.15
CA VAL A 416 11.35 21.29 10.89
C VAL A 416 10.49 22.36 11.57
N ASP A 417 11.10 23.41 12.10
CA ASP A 417 10.35 24.48 12.76
C ASP A 417 9.58 25.33 11.76
N HIS A 418 10.19 25.60 10.61
CA HIS A 418 9.52 26.30 9.52
C HIS A 418 8.32 25.51 9.00
N GLU A 419 8.52 24.24 8.66
CA GLU A 419 7.44 23.39 8.13
C GLU A 419 6.31 23.23 9.16
N ARG A 420 6.62 22.99 10.42
CA ARG A 420 5.61 22.90 11.49
C ARG A 420 4.76 24.18 11.60
N HIS A 421 5.36 25.37 11.51
CA HIS A 421 4.61 26.63 11.54
C HIS A 421 3.76 26.83 10.28
N HIS A 422 4.24 26.36 9.14
CA HIS A 422 3.47 26.36 7.89
C HIS A 422 2.25 25.44 8.00
N ASP A 423 2.45 24.23 8.50
CA ASP A 423 1.41 23.22 8.69
C ASP A 423 0.29 23.69 9.62
N GLU A 424 0.62 24.45 10.69
CA GLU A 424 -0.35 25.03 11.63
C GLU A 424 -1.36 25.99 10.95
N GLN A 425 -1.07 26.46 9.73
CA GLN A 425 -1.95 27.34 8.96
C GLN A 425 -2.87 26.58 8.02
N ILE A 426 -2.71 25.27 7.88
CA ILE A 426 -3.50 24.44 6.98
C ILE A 426 -4.87 24.16 7.60
N ALA A 427 -5.93 24.56 6.88
CA ALA A 427 -7.29 24.18 7.23
C ALA A 427 -7.62 22.81 6.60
N PHE A 428 -7.55 21.75 7.40
CA PHE A 428 -7.83 20.40 6.94
C PHE A 428 -9.29 20.25 6.48
N LEU A 429 -9.49 19.36 5.52
CA LEU A 429 -10.81 18.93 5.11
C LEU A 429 -11.44 18.06 6.22
N PRO A 430 -12.78 17.96 6.27
CA PRO A 430 -13.44 17.07 7.22
C PRO A 430 -12.98 15.62 7.09
N GLU A 431 -12.99 14.86 8.18
CA GLU A 431 -12.72 13.44 8.18
C GLU A 431 -13.58 12.69 7.15
N GLY A 432 -12.98 11.71 6.49
CA GLY A 432 -13.62 10.96 5.40
C GLY A 432 -13.53 11.63 4.03
N SER A 433 -12.99 12.85 3.92
CA SER A 433 -12.74 13.51 2.62
C SER A 433 -11.41 13.13 2.00
N GLY A 434 -10.52 12.47 2.74
CA GLY A 434 -9.18 12.05 2.30
C GLY A 434 -9.06 10.60 1.84
N GLY A 435 -10.12 9.80 1.95
CA GLY A 435 -10.14 8.42 1.47
C GLY A 435 -10.34 8.37 -0.04
N ASP A 436 -9.49 7.64 -0.76
CA ASP A 436 -9.49 7.42 -2.20
C ASP A 436 -9.36 8.68 -3.05
N LEU A 437 -8.14 9.17 -3.19
CA LEU A 437 -7.74 10.06 -4.27
C LEU A 437 -7.60 9.31 -5.60
N VAL A 438 -8.67 8.68 -6.02
CA VAL A 438 -8.95 8.58 -7.42
C VAL A 438 -9.44 9.96 -7.82
N LEU A 439 -8.76 10.64 -8.73
CA LEU A 439 -9.27 11.77 -9.48
C LEU A 439 -10.57 11.34 -10.17
N ARG A 440 -11.66 11.26 -9.39
CA ARG A 440 -13.02 11.22 -9.92
C ARG A 440 -13.42 12.66 -10.07
N ASP A 441 -14.02 12.98 -11.22
CA ASP A 441 -14.77 14.21 -11.39
C ASP A 441 -15.46 14.58 -10.07
N PRO A 442 -15.43 15.85 -9.65
CA PRO A 442 -16.05 16.29 -8.41
C PRO A 442 -17.58 16.22 -8.54
N VAL A 443 -18.11 15.02 -8.59
CA VAL A 443 -19.46 14.79 -8.10
C VAL A 443 -19.30 14.89 -6.59
N GLU A 444 -19.69 16.05 -6.05
CA GLU A 444 -19.77 16.32 -4.63
C GLU A 444 -20.41 15.14 -3.91
N ARG A 445 -19.60 14.19 -3.46
CA ARG A 445 -20.03 13.30 -2.39
C ARG A 445 -19.87 14.13 -1.12
N ALA A 446 -20.98 14.49 -0.53
CA ALA A 446 -20.98 14.99 0.83
C ALA A 446 -20.13 14.05 1.68
N PRO A 447 -19.20 14.56 2.51
CA PRO A 447 -18.36 13.73 3.36
C PRO A 447 -19.26 12.77 4.12
N ARG A 448 -18.97 11.47 4.05
CA ARG A 448 -19.72 10.46 4.80
C ARG A 448 -19.49 10.77 6.27
N ALA A 449 -20.54 11.16 6.97
CA ALA A 449 -20.45 11.39 8.41
C ALA A 449 -19.98 10.07 9.05
N LEU A 450 -18.87 10.13 9.77
CA LEU A 450 -18.40 8.99 10.55
C LEU A 450 -19.46 8.65 11.60
N THR A 451 -19.73 7.37 11.79
CA THR A 451 -20.72 6.86 12.75
C THR A 451 -20.17 5.63 13.46
N GLY A 452 -20.69 5.32 14.64
CA GLY A 452 -20.31 4.13 15.37
C GLY A 452 -18.83 4.12 15.75
N LEU A 453 -18.14 3.00 15.50
CA LEU A 453 -16.74 2.82 15.93
C LEU A 453 -15.74 3.64 15.11
N ASP A 454 -16.02 3.95 13.84
CA ASP A 454 -15.17 4.87 13.06
C ASP A 454 -15.15 6.27 13.70
N LEU A 455 -16.31 6.72 14.20
CA LEU A 455 -16.42 7.97 14.94
C LEU A 455 -15.75 7.88 16.31
N ALA A 456 -15.85 6.73 17.00
CA ALA A 456 -15.19 6.49 18.27
C ALA A 456 -13.66 6.58 18.12
N GLU A 457 -13.12 5.96 17.09
CA GLU A 457 -11.68 6.02 16.78
C GLU A 457 -11.23 7.45 16.46
N ALA A 458 -11.98 8.17 15.66
CA ALA A 458 -11.71 9.57 15.35
C ALA A 458 -11.73 10.47 16.60
N LYS A 459 -12.67 10.25 17.51
CA LYS A 459 -12.76 10.97 18.80
C LYS A 459 -11.59 10.64 19.71
N LEU A 460 -11.23 9.35 19.82
CA LEU A 460 -10.08 8.89 20.58
C LEU A 460 -8.78 9.54 20.08
N MET A 461 -8.60 9.65 18.79
CA MET A 461 -7.44 10.30 18.19
C MET A 461 -7.38 11.81 18.49
N LYS A 462 -8.52 12.46 18.67
CA LYS A 462 -8.62 13.88 19.07
C LYS A 462 -8.50 14.10 20.58
N GLY A 463 -8.42 13.01 21.36
CA GLY A 463 -8.37 13.07 22.82
C GLY A 463 -9.74 13.28 23.47
N ASP A 464 -10.84 13.16 22.71
CA ASP A 464 -12.21 13.12 23.24
C ASP A 464 -12.51 11.69 23.73
N LEU A 465 -11.93 11.36 24.92
CA LEU A 465 -12.01 10.02 25.48
C LEU A 465 -13.45 9.68 25.86
N ASP A 466 -14.17 10.61 26.49
CA ASP A 466 -15.58 10.42 26.90
C ASP A 466 -16.48 10.10 25.70
N GLY A 467 -16.32 10.87 24.62
CA GLY A 467 -17.11 10.64 23.42
C GLY A 467 -16.74 9.39 22.64
N ALA A 468 -15.50 8.91 22.72
CA ALA A 468 -15.05 7.63 22.16
C ALA A 468 -15.59 6.46 23.00
N ASP A 469 -15.55 6.59 24.32
CA ASP A 469 -16.04 5.61 25.30
C ASP A 469 -17.56 5.34 25.10
N GLU A 470 -18.37 6.40 25.06
CA GLU A 470 -19.81 6.27 24.84
C GLU A 470 -20.15 5.45 23.56
N LEU A 471 -19.42 5.69 22.48
CA LEU A 471 -19.66 5.01 21.21
C LEU A 471 -19.19 3.55 21.26
N ALA A 472 -18.04 3.28 21.86
CA ALA A 472 -17.51 1.94 22.01
C ALA A 472 -18.36 1.09 22.97
N GLU A 473 -18.79 1.65 24.11
CA GLU A 473 -19.75 0.99 24.98
C GLU A 473 -21.10 0.72 24.31
N ALA A 474 -21.61 1.66 23.51
CA ALA A 474 -22.86 1.45 22.77
C ALA A 474 -22.71 0.28 21.77
N ALA A 475 -21.54 0.13 21.14
CA ALA A 475 -21.24 -0.99 20.28
C ALA A 475 -21.21 -2.30 21.06
N LEU A 476 -20.61 -2.35 22.27
CA LEU A 476 -20.60 -3.55 23.12
C LEU A 476 -21.99 -3.90 23.67
N LYS A 477 -22.84 -2.91 23.95
CA LYS A 477 -24.24 -3.17 24.33
C LYS A 477 -25.02 -3.87 23.23
N THR A 478 -24.68 -3.60 21.96
CA THR A 478 -25.30 -4.23 20.81
C THR A 478 -24.65 -5.60 20.49
N ASN A 479 -23.34 -5.68 20.55
CA ASN A 479 -22.55 -6.89 20.31
C ASN A 479 -21.41 -6.99 21.33
N PRO A 480 -21.58 -7.74 22.43
CA PRO A 480 -20.56 -7.92 23.46
C PRO A 480 -19.24 -8.56 22.98
N ALA A 481 -19.22 -9.18 21.80
CA ALA A 481 -18.04 -9.77 21.18
C ALA A 481 -17.44 -8.87 20.07
N ASN A 482 -17.70 -7.57 20.11
CA ASN A 482 -17.14 -6.64 19.14
C ASN A 482 -15.67 -6.33 19.47
N ALA A 483 -14.75 -6.91 18.71
CA ALA A 483 -13.31 -6.77 18.92
C ALA A 483 -12.81 -5.32 18.77
N GLU A 484 -13.37 -4.55 17.83
CA GLU A 484 -12.98 -3.16 17.61
C GLU A 484 -13.40 -2.27 18.78
N ALA A 485 -14.60 -2.49 19.33
CA ALA A 485 -15.03 -1.78 20.53
C ALA A 485 -14.14 -2.07 21.73
N HIS A 486 -13.76 -3.33 21.94
CA HIS A 486 -12.80 -3.71 22.96
C HIS A 486 -11.43 -3.05 22.71
N TYR A 487 -10.97 -2.97 21.47
CA TYR A 487 -9.71 -2.32 21.13
C TYR A 487 -9.71 -0.82 21.44
N VAL A 488 -10.79 -0.12 21.13
CA VAL A 488 -10.97 1.30 21.46
C VAL A 488 -10.96 1.49 22.98
N LEU A 489 -11.77 0.73 23.72
CA LEU A 489 -11.85 0.82 25.19
C LEU A 489 -10.51 0.46 25.88
N GLY A 490 -9.80 -0.55 25.39
CA GLY A 490 -8.48 -0.88 25.89
C GLY A 490 -7.48 0.29 25.76
N ARG A 491 -7.54 1.02 24.65
CA ARG A 491 -6.71 2.21 24.45
C ARG A 491 -7.14 3.40 25.30
N ILE A 492 -8.44 3.58 25.51
CA ILE A 492 -8.99 4.59 26.45
C ILE A 492 -8.47 4.30 27.85
N GLY A 493 -8.62 3.08 28.35
CA GLY A 493 -8.12 2.69 29.68
C GLY A 493 -6.62 2.94 29.87
N LEU A 494 -5.80 2.75 28.82
CA LEU A 494 -4.37 3.13 28.84
C LEU A 494 -4.15 4.63 28.96
N MET A 495 -4.96 5.44 28.27
CA MET A 495 -4.82 6.90 28.26
C MET A 495 -5.32 7.52 29.56
N GLU A 496 -6.33 6.93 30.19
CA GLU A 496 -6.87 7.34 31.50
C GLU A 496 -6.07 6.83 32.69
N GLY A 497 -5.19 5.86 32.46
CA GLY A 497 -4.39 5.25 33.50
C GLY A 497 -5.12 4.17 34.31
N ASN A 498 -6.09 3.49 33.66
CA ASN A 498 -6.86 2.37 34.19
C ASN A 498 -6.31 1.03 33.68
N PRO A 499 -5.18 0.52 34.21
CA PRO A 499 -4.48 -0.61 33.63
C PRO A 499 -5.28 -1.93 33.70
N ASP A 500 -6.13 -2.13 34.69
CA ASP A 500 -6.90 -3.35 34.85
C ASP A 500 -7.97 -3.46 33.75
N GLU A 501 -8.67 -2.37 33.48
CA GLU A 501 -9.67 -2.27 32.42
C GLU A 501 -9.03 -2.39 31.04
N ALA A 502 -7.91 -1.69 30.81
CA ALA A 502 -7.15 -1.79 29.58
C ALA A 502 -6.68 -3.24 29.31
N LEU A 503 -6.21 -3.95 30.34
CA LEU A 503 -5.78 -5.34 30.24
C LEU A 503 -6.92 -6.26 29.79
N ASP A 504 -8.09 -6.11 30.42
CA ASP A 504 -9.27 -6.93 30.09
C ASP A 504 -9.71 -6.70 28.64
N HIS A 505 -9.86 -5.45 28.24
CA HIS A 505 -10.31 -5.10 26.89
C HIS A 505 -9.29 -5.50 25.82
N LEU A 506 -8.00 -5.25 26.01
CA LEU A 506 -6.98 -5.68 25.04
C LEU A 506 -6.88 -7.21 24.94
N THR A 507 -7.07 -7.92 26.05
CA THR A 507 -7.13 -9.39 26.04
C THR A 507 -8.33 -9.89 25.27
N GLN A 508 -9.51 -9.28 25.44
CA GLN A 508 -10.69 -9.60 24.61
C GLN A 508 -10.44 -9.28 23.14
N THR A 509 -9.77 -8.18 22.84
CA THR A 509 -9.39 -7.85 21.46
C THR A 509 -8.58 -8.95 20.80
N VAL A 510 -7.55 -9.46 21.48
CA VAL A 510 -6.71 -10.57 20.98
C VAL A 510 -7.53 -11.82 20.69
N HIS A 511 -8.52 -12.12 21.54
CA HIS A 511 -9.33 -13.33 21.38
C HIS A 511 -10.45 -13.21 20.35
N LEU A 512 -10.99 -12.02 20.15
CA LEU A 512 -12.17 -11.78 19.34
C LEU A 512 -11.85 -11.24 17.95
N SER A 513 -10.74 -10.49 17.81
CA SER A 513 -10.38 -9.88 16.53
C SER A 513 -9.93 -10.94 15.52
N ARG A 514 -10.30 -10.70 14.27
CA ARG A 514 -9.80 -11.43 13.10
C ARG A 514 -8.88 -10.57 12.25
N ASP A 515 -8.71 -9.30 12.64
CA ASP A 515 -7.80 -8.41 11.96
C ASP A 515 -6.38 -8.55 12.53
N PRO A 516 -5.42 -9.05 11.74
CA PRO A 516 -4.07 -9.32 12.20
C PRO A 516 -3.37 -8.09 12.76
N ARG A 517 -3.64 -6.91 12.18
CA ARG A 517 -3.05 -5.66 12.62
C ARG A 517 -3.55 -5.25 14.01
N THR A 518 -4.86 -5.31 14.22
CA THR A 518 -5.48 -5.03 15.52
C THR A 518 -4.96 -5.99 16.59
N ILE A 519 -4.84 -7.29 16.25
CA ILE A 519 -4.28 -8.30 17.16
C ILE A 519 -2.82 -7.97 17.49
N ALA A 520 -2.00 -7.64 16.50
CA ALA A 520 -0.59 -7.30 16.72
C ALA A 520 -0.43 -6.06 17.61
N TRP A 521 -1.21 -5.00 17.37
CA TRP A 521 -1.19 -3.82 18.23
C TRP A 521 -1.71 -4.10 19.64
N ALA A 522 -2.75 -4.93 19.79
CA ALA A 522 -3.23 -5.33 21.12
C ALA A 522 -2.13 -6.05 21.91
N HIS A 523 -1.42 -6.98 21.30
CA HIS A 523 -0.26 -7.64 21.92
C HIS A 523 0.87 -6.64 22.26
N ILE A 524 1.16 -5.68 21.39
CA ILE A 524 2.17 -4.65 21.67
C ILE A 524 1.77 -3.79 22.86
N TYR A 525 0.51 -3.39 22.99
CA TYR A 525 0.02 -2.65 24.15
C TYR A 525 0.08 -3.48 25.42
N LEU A 526 -0.33 -4.76 25.37
CA LEU A 526 -0.19 -5.68 26.50
C LEU A 526 1.29 -5.82 26.95
N GLY A 527 2.20 -5.97 25.98
CA GLY A 527 3.63 -6.01 26.28
C GLY A 527 4.14 -4.73 26.95
N ARG A 528 3.73 -3.57 26.47
CA ARG A 528 4.05 -2.28 27.09
C ARG A 528 3.49 -2.15 28.51
N MET A 529 2.27 -2.64 28.74
CA MET A 529 1.67 -2.65 30.08
C MET A 529 2.47 -3.51 31.06
N TYR A 530 2.91 -4.70 30.64
CA TYR A 530 3.76 -5.56 31.47
C TYR A 530 5.14 -4.95 31.72
N ASP A 531 5.70 -4.17 30.80
CA ASP A 531 6.97 -3.45 31.02
C ASP A 531 6.86 -2.34 32.06
N ILE A 532 5.68 -1.72 32.22
CA ILE A 532 5.43 -0.65 33.20
C ILE A 532 4.52 -1.09 34.35
N ALA A 533 4.33 -2.40 34.52
CA ALA A 533 3.49 -2.93 35.58
C ALA A 533 3.99 -2.43 36.98
N ARG A 534 3.06 -2.17 37.87
CA ARG A 534 3.35 -1.68 39.22
C ARG A 534 3.38 -2.82 40.24
N ASP A 535 4.11 -2.64 41.31
CA ASP A 535 4.07 -3.59 42.44
C ASP A 535 2.67 -3.55 43.08
N PRO A 536 1.96 -4.68 43.20
CA PRO A 536 0.67 -4.73 43.86
C PRO A 536 0.69 -4.28 45.34
N ASN A 537 1.86 -4.36 45.98
CA ASN A 537 2.05 -3.96 47.37
C ASN A 537 2.54 -2.52 47.51
N ASN A 538 3.08 -1.94 46.47
CA ASN A 538 3.57 -0.57 46.42
C ASN A 538 3.26 0.06 45.04
N PRO A 539 2.07 0.63 44.86
CA PRO A 539 1.63 1.15 43.57
C PRO A 539 2.49 2.29 42.98
N ASP A 540 3.34 2.90 43.79
CA ASP A 540 4.27 3.94 43.34
C ASP A 540 5.55 3.37 42.71
N GLU A 541 5.81 2.08 42.87
CA GLU A 541 6.98 1.39 42.36
C GLU A 541 6.65 0.59 41.08
N ILE A 542 7.43 0.82 40.03
CA ILE A 542 7.32 0.03 38.80
C ILE A 542 8.06 -1.29 39.02
N LEU A 543 7.34 -2.40 38.91
CA LEU A 543 7.85 -3.76 38.93
C LEU A 543 7.61 -4.44 37.59
N PRO A 544 8.52 -4.30 36.62
CA PRO A 544 8.32 -4.82 35.28
C PRO A 544 8.18 -6.35 35.25
N GLN A 545 7.20 -6.84 34.54
CA GLN A 545 6.99 -8.27 34.29
C GLN A 545 7.58 -8.64 32.93
N ARG A 546 8.90 -8.51 32.82
CA ARG A 546 9.62 -8.55 31.52
C ARG A 546 9.38 -9.83 30.72
N ASP A 547 9.30 -10.98 31.37
CA ASP A 547 9.06 -12.26 30.68
C ASP A 547 7.68 -12.27 29.99
N LYS A 548 6.66 -11.70 30.64
CA LYS A 548 5.34 -11.56 30.03
C LYS A 548 5.35 -10.53 28.92
N ALA A 549 6.02 -9.41 29.12
CA ALA A 549 6.15 -8.39 28.08
C ALA A 549 6.80 -8.95 26.81
N ILE A 550 7.89 -9.72 26.95
CA ILE A 550 8.56 -10.36 25.83
C ILE A 550 7.63 -11.38 25.14
N ALA A 551 6.87 -12.16 25.91
CA ALA A 551 5.92 -13.12 25.32
C ALA A 551 4.85 -12.43 24.46
N GLU A 552 4.33 -11.30 24.93
CA GLU A 552 3.36 -10.51 24.15
C GLU A 552 3.98 -9.89 22.90
N TYR A 553 5.18 -9.31 22.98
CA TYR A 553 5.86 -8.81 21.79
C TYR A 553 6.19 -9.93 20.77
N GLN A 554 6.55 -11.12 21.26
CA GLN A 554 6.76 -12.28 20.39
C GLN A 554 5.46 -12.77 19.75
N ALA A 555 4.34 -12.71 20.49
CA ALA A 555 3.01 -13.01 19.93
C ALA A 555 2.62 -12.01 18.85
N ALA A 556 2.92 -10.71 19.04
CA ALA A 556 2.73 -9.71 18.00
C ALA A 556 3.55 -10.02 16.74
N LEU A 557 4.81 -10.43 16.90
CA LEU A 557 5.68 -10.84 15.78
C LEU A 557 5.20 -12.12 15.10
N ALA A 558 4.68 -13.07 15.87
CA ALA A 558 4.14 -14.33 15.35
C ALA A 558 2.80 -14.14 14.61
N ASN A 559 2.07 -13.07 14.91
CA ASN A 559 0.80 -12.74 14.26
C ASN A 559 0.99 -12.19 12.83
N ARG A 560 2.15 -12.26 12.26
CA ARG A 560 2.45 -12.01 10.84
C ARG A 560 1.80 -10.79 10.22
N ASP A 561 1.61 -9.76 11.02
CA ASP A 561 1.32 -8.46 10.45
C ASP A 561 2.55 -7.99 9.68
N SER A 562 2.44 -7.98 8.36
CA SER A 562 3.51 -7.53 7.46
C SER A 562 3.76 -6.02 7.53
N GLN A 563 2.98 -5.29 8.32
CA GLN A 563 3.13 -3.85 8.48
C GLN A 563 4.44 -3.51 9.18
N PRO A 564 5.27 -2.64 8.59
CA PRO A 564 6.58 -2.30 9.16
C PRO A 564 6.52 -1.73 10.57
N ASP A 565 5.47 -1.00 10.91
CA ASP A 565 5.29 -0.32 12.19
C ASP A 565 5.03 -1.28 13.35
N THR A 566 4.13 -2.27 13.19
CA THR A 566 3.87 -3.28 14.23
C THR A 566 5.10 -4.15 14.44
N LYS A 567 5.75 -4.57 13.34
CA LYS A 567 6.99 -5.34 13.40
C LYS A 567 8.09 -4.57 14.13
N ALA A 568 8.33 -3.31 13.76
CA ALA A 568 9.35 -2.48 14.39
C ALA A 568 9.05 -2.22 15.88
N ALA A 569 7.78 -1.95 16.23
CA ALA A 569 7.37 -1.74 17.60
C ALA A 569 7.55 -3.00 18.45
N ALA A 570 7.17 -4.17 17.94
CA ALA A 570 7.33 -5.44 18.63
C ALA A 570 8.82 -5.84 18.78
N GLU A 571 9.63 -5.72 17.72
CA GLU A 571 11.08 -5.97 17.79
C GLU A 571 11.79 -5.05 18.79
N LYS A 572 11.41 -3.77 18.81
CA LYS A 572 11.92 -2.82 19.80
C LYS A 572 11.52 -3.25 21.20
N GLY A 573 10.27 -3.66 21.41
CA GLY A 573 9.77 -4.16 22.69
C GLY A 573 10.50 -5.40 23.16
N VAL A 574 10.84 -6.35 22.29
CA VAL A 574 11.66 -7.52 22.63
C VAL A 574 13.06 -7.11 23.09
N LYS A 575 13.67 -6.15 22.41
CA LYS A 575 15.05 -5.72 22.69
C LYS A 575 15.17 -4.83 23.93
N GLN A 576 14.19 -3.97 24.17
CA GLN A 576 14.23 -2.96 25.22
C GLN A 576 12.87 -2.85 25.91
N PRO A 577 12.82 -2.78 27.26
CA PRO A 577 11.58 -2.50 27.98
C PRO A 577 10.97 -1.16 27.53
N PHE A 578 9.66 -1.13 27.41
CA PHE A 578 8.95 0.13 27.19
C PHE A 578 9.04 0.99 28.46
N THR A 579 9.31 2.28 28.29
CA THR A 579 9.32 3.25 29.37
C THR A 579 8.35 4.38 29.04
N LEU A 580 7.62 4.83 30.06
CA LEU A 580 6.76 6.00 29.89
C LEU A 580 7.59 7.22 29.46
N PRO A 581 7.14 8.01 28.47
CA PRO A 581 7.80 9.26 28.14
C PRO A 581 7.83 10.14 29.39
N LYS A 582 9.01 10.69 29.73
CA LYS A 582 9.12 11.66 30.83
C LYS A 582 8.19 12.82 30.50
N ARG A 583 7.17 13.03 31.34
CA ARG A 583 6.36 14.25 31.28
C ARG A 583 7.33 15.42 31.31
N ALA A 584 7.31 16.28 30.30
CA ALA A 584 8.04 17.55 30.36
C ALA A 584 7.61 18.20 31.66
N ALA A 585 8.57 18.47 32.55
CA ALA A 585 8.27 19.16 33.80
C ALA A 585 7.63 20.49 33.39
N THR A 586 6.34 20.60 33.65
CA THR A 586 5.70 21.92 33.70
C THR A 586 6.45 22.63 34.81
N SER A 587 7.14 23.68 34.48
CA SER A 587 7.83 24.56 35.42
C SER A 587 6.79 25.37 36.20
N ASP A 588 6.10 24.69 37.09
CA ASP A 588 5.30 25.27 38.15
C ASP A 588 5.80 24.74 39.49
N GLU A 589 7.09 24.95 39.76
CA GLU A 589 7.52 25.15 41.14
C GLU A 589 7.31 26.63 41.43
N PRO A 590 6.62 27.00 42.52
CA PRO A 590 6.57 28.37 42.98
C PRO A 590 7.99 28.75 43.41
N GLY A 591 8.67 29.43 42.52
CA GLY A 591 9.98 29.99 42.78
C GLY A 591 9.91 30.91 44.01
N ASP A 592 10.78 30.63 44.94
CA ASP A 592 11.14 31.46 46.10
C ASP A 592 11.11 32.94 45.72
N SER A 593 10.27 33.68 46.41
CA SER A 593 10.15 35.13 46.30
C SER A 593 11.49 35.78 46.65
N LYS A 594 12.32 36.07 45.65
CA LYS A 594 13.36 37.09 45.78
C LYS A 594 12.72 38.45 45.64
N GLU A 595 12.81 39.23 46.72
CA GLU A 595 12.43 40.62 46.82
C GLU A 595 12.88 41.39 45.55
N LEU A 596 11.92 41.99 44.88
CA LEU A 596 12.13 42.97 43.81
C LEU A 596 12.58 44.28 44.43
N ASP A 597 13.82 44.69 44.10
CA ASP A 597 14.33 46.04 44.32
C ASP A 597 13.48 47.06 43.49
N PRO A 598 12.96 48.12 44.13
CA PRO A 598 12.01 49.01 43.49
C PRO A 598 12.62 50.09 42.57
N SER A 599 13.82 49.90 42.03
CA SER A 599 14.40 50.85 41.11
C SER A 599 14.42 50.36 39.66
N GLY A 600 13.26 50.36 39.06
CA GLY A 600 13.09 50.00 37.63
C GLY A 600 13.93 50.88 36.69
N LYS A 601 15.00 50.34 36.13
CA LYS A 601 15.61 50.81 34.86
C LYS A 601 15.85 49.62 33.96
N ALA A 602 15.00 49.53 32.93
CA ALA A 602 15.22 48.67 31.79
C ALA A 602 16.33 49.29 30.92
N GLU A 603 17.47 48.62 30.84
CA GLU A 603 18.47 48.90 29.79
C GLU A 603 18.03 48.23 28.50
N LYS A 604 17.75 49.04 27.51
CA LYS A 604 17.57 48.65 26.11
C LYS A 604 18.94 48.40 25.49
N GLU A 605 19.35 47.20 25.30
CA GLU A 605 20.41 46.86 24.37
C GLU A 605 19.90 46.95 22.92
N SER A 606 20.39 47.96 22.22
CA SER A 606 20.13 48.17 20.80
C SER A 606 21.06 47.29 19.97
N TYR A 607 20.49 46.30 19.27
CA TYR A 607 21.17 45.54 18.24
C TYR A 607 21.36 46.42 16.98
N ARG A 608 22.59 46.70 16.59
CA ARG A 608 22.96 47.30 15.30
C ARG A 608 23.44 46.19 14.35
N PRO A 609 22.88 46.04 13.16
CA PRO A 609 23.44 45.13 12.17
C PRO A 609 24.63 45.78 11.45
N THR A 610 25.70 45.02 11.30
CA THR A 610 26.87 45.37 10.47
C THR A 610 26.61 45.04 9.01
N PRO A 611 26.96 45.89 8.03
CA PRO A 611 26.77 45.56 6.62
C PRO A 611 27.87 44.64 6.09
N PRO A 612 27.60 43.87 5.01
CA PRO A 612 28.57 42.94 4.43
C PRO A 612 29.61 43.64 3.58
N GLN A 613 30.85 43.16 3.67
CA GLN A 613 31.90 43.36 2.68
C GLN A 613 31.91 42.23 1.64
#